data_e5e0f61f7673a3b1c1b4be99cebddc3c
#
_entry.id   e5e0f61f7673a3b1c1b4be99cebddc3c
#
_cell.length_a   1.000
_cell.length_b   1.000
_cell.length_c   1.000
_cell.angle_alpha   90.00
_cell.angle_beta   90.00
_cell.angle_gamma   90.00
#
_symmetry.space_group_name_H-M   'P 1'
#
loop_
_entity.id
_entity.type
_entity.pdbx_description
1 polymer ?
#
loop_
_entity_poly.entity_id
_entity_poly.type
_entity_poly.pdbx_seq_one_letter_code
_entity_poly.pdbx_strand_id
1 'polypeptide(L)'
;MDDCVFCRILSGDLPAHFVYQDELVAAFLSLEQPNPYKVLVVPRHHVETVYDLKDAQAAAIFQATVKIARAVRDVSGCEGLNLVQSNGKAGQQDVFHFHLHIVPRFFGDSIVLDWDNTPASQERLSQIAQDICTQLGETG
;
A
#
# COMPACT_ATOMS: atom_id res chain seq x y z
N MET A 1 -8.15 -5.76 18.15
CA MET A 1 -7.79 -4.33 18.10
C MET A 1 -6.63 -4.00 18.99
N ASP A 2 -6.66 -4.46 20.24
CA ASP A 2 -5.57 -4.21 21.19
C ASP A 2 -4.25 -4.84 20.75
N ASP A 3 -4.31 -5.90 19.97
CA ASP A 3 -3.12 -6.57 19.43
C ASP A 3 -2.54 -5.91 18.18
N CYS A 4 -3.27 -4.99 17.56
CA CYS A 4 -2.83 -4.36 16.33
C CYS A 4 -1.81 -3.26 16.64
N VAL A 5 -0.58 -3.44 16.16
CA VAL A 5 0.49 -2.47 16.37
C VAL A 5 0.14 -1.10 15.79
N PHE A 6 -0.54 -1.06 14.65
CA PHE A 6 -0.92 0.22 14.03
C PHE A 6 -2.06 0.91 14.79
N CYS A 7 -3.03 0.14 15.31
CA CYS A 7 -4.05 0.72 16.19
C CYS A 7 -3.42 1.32 17.44
N ARG A 8 -2.41 0.68 17.99
CA ARG A 8 -1.69 1.19 19.17
C ARG A 8 -0.87 2.44 18.86
N ILE A 9 -0.32 2.51 17.66
CA ILE A 9 0.35 3.73 17.18
C ILE A 9 -0.67 4.87 17.04
N LEU A 10 -1.82 4.58 16.43
CA LEU A 10 -2.86 5.57 16.19
C LEU A 10 -3.49 6.09 17.49
N SER A 11 -3.55 5.26 18.53
CA SER A 11 -4.06 5.65 19.84
C SER A 11 -3.03 6.38 20.70
N GLY A 12 -1.77 6.38 20.31
CA GLY A 12 -0.69 6.99 21.08
C GLY A 12 0.00 6.04 22.07
N ASP A 13 -0.41 4.77 22.11
CA ASP A 13 0.21 3.79 23.01
C ASP A 13 1.63 3.39 22.60
N LEU A 14 1.92 3.48 21.30
CA LEU A 14 3.25 3.23 20.77
C LEU A 14 3.75 4.45 20.00
N PRO A 15 5.06 4.73 20.06
CA PRO A 15 5.63 5.87 19.33
C PRO A 15 5.69 5.61 17.83
N ALA A 16 5.56 6.68 17.06
CA ALA A 16 5.81 6.67 15.62
C ALA A 16 6.12 8.09 15.16
N HIS A 17 6.74 8.17 13.99
CA HIS A 17 7.06 9.46 13.37
C HIS A 17 6.03 9.74 12.28
N PHE A 18 4.97 10.47 12.64
CA PHE A 18 3.89 10.81 11.71
C PHE A 18 4.35 11.88 10.72
N VAL A 19 3.96 11.71 9.47
CA VAL A 19 4.21 12.68 8.40
C VAL A 19 2.92 13.30 7.86
N TYR A 20 1.78 12.65 8.10
CA TYR A 20 0.48 13.14 7.65
C TYR A 20 -0.63 12.57 8.54
N GLN A 21 -1.63 13.38 8.86
CA GLN A 21 -2.81 12.92 9.59
C GLN A 21 -4.02 13.73 9.17
N ASP A 22 -5.15 13.05 8.96
CA ASP A 22 -6.47 13.67 8.85
C ASP A 22 -7.50 12.78 9.56
N GLU A 23 -8.80 13.02 9.33
CA GLU A 23 -9.87 12.29 10.02
C GLU A 23 -9.92 10.80 9.62
N LEU A 24 -9.52 10.45 8.41
CA LEU A 24 -9.66 9.11 7.86
C LEU A 24 -8.33 8.37 7.73
N VAL A 25 -7.22 9.09 7.62
CA VAL A 25 -5.92 8.52 7.22
C VAL A 25 -4.81 9.06 8.12
N ALA A 26 -3.84 8.22 8.38
CA ALA A 26 -2.58 8.63 8.97
C ALA A 26 -1.43 8.02 8.17
N ALA A 27 -0.27 8.67 8.20
CA ALA A 27 0.93 8.14 7.59
C ALA A 27 2.12 8.40 8.51
N PHE A 28 2.97 7.39 8.62
CA PHE A 28 4.15 7.45 9.49
C PHE A 28 5.29 6.67 8.85
N LEU A 29 6.51 6.94 9.32
CA LEU A 29 7.68 6.26 8.78
C LEU A 29 7.65 4.78 9.14
N SER A 30 8.01 3.93 8.17
CA SER A 30 8.33 2.54 8.46
C SER A 30 9.57 2.47 9.34
N LEU A 31 9.58 1.57 10.32
CA LEU A 31 10.80 1.33 11.10
C LEU A 31 11.91 0.76 10.22
N GLU A 32 11.54 0.01 9.19
CA GLU A 32 12.49 -0.52 8.23
C GLU A 32 12.64 0.44 7.06
N GLN A 33 13.84 0.87 6.81
CA GLN A 33 14.17 1.85 5.77
C GLN A 33 15.21 1.25 4.82
N PRO A 34 14.77 0.32 3.93
CA PRO A 34 15.71 -0.26 2.95
C PRO A 34 16.28 0.80 2.01
N ASN A 35 15.47 1.79 1.65
CA ASN A 35 15.90 3.10 1.18
C ASN A 35 15.28 4.13 2.11
N PRO A 36 15.96 5.27 2.37
CA PRO A 36 15.40 6.32 3.23
C PRO A 36 14.08 6.88 2.69
N TYR A 37 13.24 7.37 3.59
CA TYR A 37 11.95 8.00 3.31
C TYR A 37 10.84 7.02 2.94
N LYS A 38 10.92 5.77 3.38
CA LYS A 38 9.82 4.83 3.24
C LYS A 38 8.71 5.17 4.23
N VAL A 39 7.49 5.37 3.73
CA VAL A 39 6.32 5.78 4.50
C VAL A 39 5.24 4.71 4.40
N LEU A 40 4.50 4.51 5.49
CA LEU A 40 3.31 3.68 5.54
C LEU A 40 2.08 4.58 5.62
N VAL A 41 1.10 4.33 4.77
CA VAL A 41 -0.19 5.03 4.78
C VAL A 41 -1.26 4.06 5.24
N VAL A 42 -1.99 4.42 6.29
CA VAL A 42 -2.97 3.53 6.93
C VAL A 42 -4.31 4.24 7.13
N PRO A 43 -5.45 3.51 7.05
CA PRO A 43 -6.71 4.05 7.51
C PRO A 43 -6.70 4.12 9.04
N ARG A 44 -7.30 5.15 9.60
CA ARG A 44 -7.44 5.25 11.07
C ARG A 44 -8.35 4.19 11.63
N HIS A 45 -9.44 3.91 10.92
CA HIS A 45 -10.35 2.85 11.30
C HIS A 45 -9.75 1.51 10.87
N HIS A 46 -9.69 0.54 11.80
CA HIS A 46 -9.07 -0.76 11.54
C HIS A 46 -9.83 -1.52 10.47
N VAL A 47 -9.16 -1.83 9.37
CA VAL A 47 -9.55 -2.83 8.37
C VAL A 47 -8.33 -3.65 8.05
N GLU A 48 -8.51 -4.94 7.80
CA GLU A 48 -7.36 -5.83 7.61
C GLU A 48 -6.78 -5.76 6.19
N THR A 49 -7.65 -5.79 5.19
CA THR A 49 -7.24 -5.95 3.79
C THR A 49 -7.98 -4.99 2.87
N VAL A 50 -7.55 -4.97 1.61
CA VAL A 50 -8.19 -4.16 0.57
C VAL A 50 -9.67 -4.54 0.37
N TYR A 51 -10.03 -5.80 0.66
CA TYR A 51 -11.40 -6.28 0.48
C TYR A 51 -12.37 -5.63 1.48
N ASP A 52 -11.87 -5.12 2.59
CA ASP A 52 -12.67 -4.55 3.68
C ASP A 52 -12.77 -3.02 3.61
N LEU A 53 -12.06 -2.39 2.68
CA LEU A 53 -12.07 -0.94 2.54
C LEU A 53 -13.43 -0.45 2.02
N LYS A 54 -13.93 0.60 2.65
CA LYS A 54 -15.06 1.36 2.13
C LYS A 54 -14.56 2.40 1.12
N ASP A 55 -15.43 2.82 0.22
CA ASP A 55 -15.10 3.77 -0.84
C ASP A 55 -14.45 5.05 -0.32
N ALA A 56 -15.00 5.60 0.76
CA ALA A 56 -14.44 6.83 1.36
C ALA A 56 -13.04 6.62 1.91
N GLN A 57 -12.76 5.45 2.50
CA GLN A 57 -11.43 5.12 3.00
C GLN A 57 -10.44 4.94 1.84
N ALA A 58 -10.84 4.22 0.80
CA ALA A 58 -10.01 4.00 -0.37
C ALA A 58 -9.63 5.32 -1.05
N ALA A 59 -10.62 6.20 -1.22
CA ALA A 59 -10.38 7.53 -1.80
C ALA A 59 -9.42 8.36 -0.94
N ALA A 60 -9.66 8.41 0.37
CA ALA A 60 -8.85 9.21 1.30
C ALA A 60 -7.40 8.70 1.35
N ILE A 61 -7.21 7.37 1.38
CA ILE A 61 -5.89 6.76 1.39
C ILE A 61 -5.11 7.15 0.12
N PHE A 62 -5.73 7.05 -1.04
CA PHE A 62 -5.02 7.32 -2.28
C PHE A 62 -4.75 8.80 -2.49
N GLN A 63 -5.67 9.67 -2.07
CA GLN A 63 -5.45 11.12 -2.10
C GLN A 63 -4.26 11.50 -1.21
N ALA A 64 -4.18 10.97 0.01
CA ALA A 64 -3.05 11.20 0.91
C ALA A 64 -1.76 10.64 0.31
N THR A 65 -1.81 9.45 -0.28
CA THR A 65 -0.66 8.79 -0.89
C THR A 65 -0.05 9.65 -2.01
N VAL A 66 -0.86 10.25 -2.85
CA VAL A 66 -0.37 11.11 -3.93
C VAL A 66 0.38 12.32 -3.36
N LYS A 67 -0.17 12.99 -2.35
CA LYS A 67 0.48 14.14 -1.70
C LYS A 67 1.81 13.74 -1.08
N ILE A 68 1.81 12.64 -0.33
CA ILE A 68 3.01 12.16 0.37
C ILE A 68 4.07 11.72 -0.63
N ALA A 69 3.67 11.02 -1.70
CA ALA A 69 4.60 10.57 -2.74
C ALA A 69 5.33 11.74 -3.40
N ARG A 70 4.62 12.84 -3.66
CA ARG A 70 5.25 14.06 -4.20
C ARG A 70 6.27 14.63 -3.23
N ALA A 71 5.92 14.70 -1.94
CA ALA A 71 6.84 15.19 -0.92
C ALA A 71 8.05 14.28 -0.77
N VAL A 72 7.84 12.96 -0.76
CA VAL A 72 8.93 11.98 -0.68
C VAL A 72 9.87 12.10 -1.88
N ARG A 73 9.34 12.22 -3.08
CA ARG A 73 10.15 12.45 -4.28
C ARG A 73 11.01 13.69 -4.12
N ASP A 74 10.42 14.79 -3.66
CA ASP A 74 11.11 16.07 -3.60
C ASP A 74 12.22 16.07 -2.52
N VAL A 75 11.99 15.46 -1.36
CA VAL A 75 13.00 15.44 -0.29
C VAL A 75 14.05 14.35 -0.49
N SER A 76 13.70 13.23 -1.11
CA SER A 76 14.63 12.11 -1.29
C SER A 76 15.48 12.23 -2.54
N GLY A 77 14.98 12.93 -3.56
CA GLY A 77 15.59 12.92 -4.89
C GLY A 77 15.54 11.57 -5.56
N CYS A 78 14.57 10.71 -5.18
CA CYS A 78 14.50 9.35 -5.72
C CYS A 78 14.29 9.35 -7.23
N GLU A 79 14.84 8.32 -7.88
CA GLU A 79 14.80 8.15 -9.33
C GLU A 79 13.55 7.40 -9.78
N GLY A 80 12.91 6.73 -8.85
CA GLY A 80 11.64 6.04 -9.04
C GLY A 80 10.94 5.84 -7.70
N LEU A 81 9.73 5.27 -7.75
CA LEU A 81 8.95 5.05 -6.55
C LEU A 81 8.00 3.89 -6.78
N ASN A 82 7.89 3.01 -5.79
CA ASN A 82 6.91 1.94 -5.79
C ASN A 82 5.86 2.18 -4.72
N LEU A 83 4.62 1.87 -5.06
CA LEU A 83 3.53 1.73 -4.10
C LEU A 83 3.27 0.24 -3.95
N VAL A 84 3.40 -0.27 -2.74
CA VAL A 84 3.26 -1.71 -2.45
C VAL A 84 2.21 -1.91 -1.38
N GLN A 85 1.23 -2.76 -1.67
CA GLN A 85 0.18 -3.09 -0.71
C GLN A 85 -0.05 -4.59 -0.77
N SER A 86 -0.11 -5.24 0.39
CA SER A 86 -0.19 -6.70 0.50
C SER A 86 -1.41 -7.11 1.29
N ASN A 87 -2.09 -8.16 0.83
CA ASN A 87 -3.31 -8.69 1.43
C ASN A 87 -3.19 -10.19 1.65
N GLY A 88 -3.33 -10.61 2.90
CA GLY A 88 -3.22 -12.00 3.30
C GLY A 88 -1.78 -12.51 3.34
N LYS A 89 -1.61 -13.68 3.93
CA LYS A 89 -0.26 -14.26 4.10
C LYS A 89 0.41 -14.60 2.79
N ALA A 90 -0.34 -15.14 1.82
CA ALA A 90 0.20 -15.46 0.49
C ALA A 90 0.68 -14.21 -0.26
N GLY A 91 0.08 -13.06 0.04
CA GLY A 91 0.51 -11.76 -0.48
C GLY A 91 1.58 -11.09 0.36
N GLN A 92 2.12 -11.77 1.38
CA GLN A 92 3.18 -11.28 2.28
C GLN A 92 2.74 -10.12 3.18
N GLN A 93 1.47 -10.07 3.54
CA GLN A 93 0.99 -9.13 4.54
C GLN A 93 1.56 -9.51 5.91
N ASP A 94 2.28 -8.60 6.54
CA ASP A 94 2.92 -8.82 7.84
C ASP A 94 2.10 -8.26 9.02
N VAL A 95 1.47 -7.10 8.84
CA VAL A 95 0.57 -6.51 9.83
C VAL A 95 -0.85 -6.53 9.27
N PHE A 96 -1.80 -7.10 10.03
CA PHE A 96 -3.19 -7.26 9.59
C PHE A 96 -4.02 -6.02 9.92
N HIS A 97 -3.54 -4.91 9.46
CA HIS A 97 -4.17 -3.61 9.36
C HIS A 97 -3.74 -3.05 8.02
N PHE A 98 -4.66 -2.72 7.16
CA PHE A 98 -4.35 -2.25 5.81
C PHE A 98 -3.27 -1.17 5.84
N HIS A 99 -2.24 -1.34 5.04
CA HIS A 99 -1.20 -0.32 4.90
C HIS A 99 -0.59 -0.35 3.50
N LEU A 100 -0.39 0.85 2.98
CA LEU A 100 0.23 1.06 1.68
C LEU A 100 1.64 1.59 1.91
N HIS A 101 2.63 0.90 1.35
CA HIS A 101 4.02 1.30 1.42
C HIS A 101 4.34 2.28 0.28
N ILE A 102 4.93 3.41 0.61
CA ILE A 102 5.55 4.32 -0.37
C ILE A 102 7.04 4.07 -0.28
N VAL A 103 7.63 3.54 -1.34
CA VAL A 103 9.02 3.08 -1.35
C VAL A 103 9.81 3.84 -2.40
N PRO A 104 10.66 4.82 -1.99
CA PRO A 104 11.56 5.47 -2.93
C PRO A 104 12.57 4.48 -3.51
N ARG A 105 12.83 4.62 -4.80
CA ARG A 105 13.74 3.72 -5.51
C ARG A 105 14.88 4.49 -6.15
N PHE A 106 16.06 3.86 -6.14
CA PHE A 106 17.28 4.39 -6.73
C PHE A 106 17.93 3.31 -7.60
N PHE A 107 18.52 3.71 -8.71
CA PHE A 107 19.31 2.75 -9.50
C PHE A 107 20.40 2.14 -8.62
N GLY A 108 20.54 0.83 -8.67
CA GLY A 108 21.53 0.11 -7.88
C GLY A 108 21.15 -0.15 -6.42
N ASP A 109 19.92 0.14 -6.01
CA ASP A 109 19.46 -0.21 -4.67
C ASP A 109 19.29 -1.73 -4.53
N SER A 110 19.06 -2.20 -3.28
CA SER A 110 18.99 -3.63 -2.98
C SER A 110 17.56 -4.19 -3.02
N ILE A 111 16.56 -3.37 -3.33
CA ILE A 111 15.17 -3.80 -3.36
C ILE A 111 14.90 -4.50 -4.69
N VAL A 112 14.30 -5.68 -4.60
CA VAL A 112 13.97 -6.49 -5.78
C VAL A 112 12.46 -6.71 -5.81
N LEU A 113 11.83 -6.33 -6.93
CA LEU A 113 10.46 -6.65 -7.27
C LEU A 113 10.51 -7.43 -8.57
N ASP A 114 10.24 -8.73 -8.51
CA ASP A 114 10.45 -9.60 -9.66
C ASP A 114 9.37 -10.68 -9.74
N TRP A 115 9.02 -11.09 -10.95
CA TRP A 115 8.14 -12.21 -11.25
C TRP A 115 8.38 -12.66 -12.69
N ASP A 116 7.84 -13.83 -13.06
CA ASP A 116 7.93 -14.34 -14.41
C ASP A 116 7.17 -13.42 -15.38
N ASN A 117 7.88 -12.92 -16.40
CA ASN A 117 7.35 -11.98 -17.40
C ASN A 117 6.89 -12.69 -18.68
N THR A 118 6.81 -14.04 -18.68
CA THR A 118 6.37 -14.76 -19.87
C THR A 118 4.93 -14.43 -20.21
N PRO A 119 4.62 -13.90 -21.42
CA PRO A 119 3.24 -13.57 -21.77
C PRO A 119 2.37 -14.82 -21.86
N ALA A 120 1.13 -14.70 -21.39
CA ALA A 120 0.12 -15.73 -21.62
C ALA A 120 -0.42 -15.62 -23.05
N SER A 121 -1.03 -16.70 -23.55
CA SER A 121 -1.69 -16.69 -24.87
C SER A 121 -2.89 -15.73 -24.87
N GLN A 122 -3.23 -15.20 -26.06
CA GLN A 122 -4.39 -14.32 -26.21
C GLN A 122 -5.68 -15.04 -25.83
N GLU A 123 -5.81 -16.33 -26.16
CA GLU A 123 -6.96 -17.14 -25.78
C GLU A 123 -7.09 -17.23 -24.24
N ARG A 124 -5.98 -17.49 -23.55
CA ARG A 124 -5.96 -17.56 -22.09
C ARG A 124 -6.32 -16.21 -21.46
N LEU A 125 -5.75 -15.12 -21.97
CA LEU A 125 -6.04 -13.77 -21.49
C LEU A 125 -7.50 -13.40 -21.67
N SER A 126 -8.10 -13.76 -22.81
CA SER A 126 -9.51 -13.51 -23.09
C SER A 126 -10.41 -14.23 -22.08
N GLN A 127 -10.10 -15.47 -21.77
CA GLN A 127 -10.88 -16.27 -20.80
C GLN A 127 -10.77 -15.66 -19.39
N ILE A 128 -9.57 -15.30 -18.97
CA ILE A 128 -9.34 -14.68 -17.66
C ILE A 128 -10.11 -13.37 -17.54
N ALA A 129 -10.03 -12.52 -18.57
CA ALA A 129 -10.76 -11.24 -18.58
C ALA A 129 -12.26 -11.45 -18.45
N GLN A 130 -12.80 -12.44 -19.18
CA GLN A 130 -14.22 -12.76 -19.11
C GLN A 130 -14.64 -13.23 -17.72
N ASP A 131 -13.82 -14.06 -17.07
CA ASP A 131 -14.12 -14.54 -15.71
C ASP A 131 -14.18 -13.37 -14.71
N ILE A 132 -13.24 -12.43 -14.80
CA ILE A 132 -13.21 -11.27 -13.93
C ILE A 132 -14.42 -10.35 -14.21
N CYS A 133 -14.71 -10.06 -15.47
CA CYS A 133 -15.84 -9.21 -15.85
C CYS A 133 -17.16 -9.81 -15.38
N THR A 134 -17.32 -11.12 -15.48
CA THR A 134 -18.51 -11.82 -15.00
C THR A 134 -18.68 -11.63 -13.48
N GLN A 135 -17.57 -11.75 -12.75
CA GLN A 135 -17.58 -11.58 -11.29
C GLN A 135 -17.88 -10.14 -10.89
N LEU A 136 -17.42 -9.16 -11.68
CA LEU A 136 -17.73 -7.75 -11.46
C LEU A 136 -19.18 -7.39 -11.80
N GLY A 137 -19.91 -8.29 -12.48
CA GLY A 137 -21.26 -8.02 -12.95
C GLY A 137 -21.30 -7.25 -14.28
N GLU A 138 -20.20 -7.23 -15.02
CA GLU A 138 -20.09 -6.59 -16.32
C GLU A 138 -20.17 -7.64 -17.44
N THR A 139 -20.82 -7.29 -18.55
CA THR A 139 -20.81 -8.10 -19.77
C THR A 139 -19.68 -7.60 -20.64
N GLY A 140 -18.58 -8.33 -20.57
CA GLY A 140 -17.36 -7.91 -21.29
C GLY A 140 -17.34 -8.26 -22.75
#